data_d234922c6f9c45085ffed93dd3308e51
#
_entry.id   d234922c6f9c45085ffed93dd3308e51
#
_cell.length_a   1.000
_cell.length_b   1.000
_cell.length_c   1.000
_cell.angle_alpha   90.00
_cell.angle_beta   90.00
_cell.angle_gamma   90.00
#
_symmetry.space_group_name_H-M   'P 1'
#
loop_
_entity.id
_entity.type
_entity.pdbx_description
1 polymer ?
#
loop_
_entity_poly.entity_id
_entity_poly.type
_entity_poly.pdbx_seq_one_letter_code
_entity_poly.pdbx_strand_id
1 'polypeptide(L)'
;MYAAQQKKIIILAILEILNIHTDAEHRLSAKEIIDRLDSEYGLVVDRKAVKRNLMDLIDFGYEIEYEKKERMGRQGEDLSVFTDWYINRTFDNSELRLLIDGLLFSKHIPYSQCKDLIGKLIGLSSKHFVAHVKHVYSLPENAPSNKAFFSIVDMLDEAIQKKNQVTFNYTEYGADKKKRLRSGASGAPIEYLVNPYQMVTANGRYYLIGNLDKYDDIAHYRVDRIANLSIVEKSKVKAYEKVTGGASLKQDLPKHMAEHIYMYSEEGVRVTFKAIRSIMSDIVDWFGLDFTVKELDDVYVEVVVKVNERAMFNWALQYGHCVEVLKPKSLRDRLAKTAADMAEKYK
;
A
#
# COMPACT_ATOMS: atom_id res chain seq x y z
N MET A 1 21.48 -45.51 10.30
CA MET A 1 20.32 -44.64 10.06
C MET A 1 20.64 -43.18 10.29
N TYR A 2 21.35 -42.78 11.36
CA TYR A 2 21.74 -41.40 11.67
C TYR A 2 22.59 -40.73 10.57
N ALA A 3 23.60 -41.37 10.00
CA ALA A 3 24.47 -40.78 8.96
C ALA A 3 23.74 -40.46 7.64
N ALA A 4 22.69 -41.20 7.29
CA ALA A 4 21.90 -40.94 6.10
C ALA A 4 20.92 -39.77 6.31
N GLN A 5 20.44 -39.53 7.54
CA GLN A 5 19.63 -38.37 7.92
C GLN A 5 20.45 -37.07 7.91
N GLN A 6 21.70 -37.11 8.40
CA GLN A 6 22.60 -35.95 8.34
C GLN A 6 22.87 -35.47 6.90
N LYS A 7 23.04 -36.39 5.93
CA LYS A 7 23.27 -36.02 4.52
C LYS A 7 22.11 -35.27 3.89
N LYS A 8 20.86 -35.55 4.27
CA LYS A 8 19.67 -34.84 3.78
C LYS A 8 19.52 -33.43 4.38
N ILE A 9 20.03 -33.23 5.60
CA ILE A 9 19.96 -31.94 6.29
C ILE A 9 21.01 -30.96 5.74
N ILE A 10 22.16 -31.46 5.24
CA ILE A 10 23.25 -30.60 4.74
C ILE A 10 22.77 -29.66 3.63
N ILE A 11 22.02 -30.14 2.66
CA ILE A 11 21.53 -29.30 1.54
C ILE A 11 20.58 -28.18 2.02
N LEU A 12 19.71 -28.49 2.99
CA LEU A 12 18.82 -27.51 3.60
C LEU A 12 19.59 -26.49 4.43
N ALA A 13 20.59 -26.92 5.20
CA ALA A 13 21.43 -26.01 5.98
C ALA A 13 22.26 -25.11 5.09
N ILE A 14 22.80 -25.61 3.96
CA ILE A 14 23.50 -24.78 2.97
C ILE A 14 22.54 -23.72 2.39
N LEU A 15 21.33 -24.11 2.01
CA LEU A 15 20.33 -23.18 1.48
C LEU A 15 19.97 -22.09 2.51
N GLU A 16 19.82 -22.47 3.77
CA GLU A 16 19.53 -21.52 4.85
C GLU A 16 20.71 -20.58 5.13
N ILE A 17 21.94 -21.09 5.13
CA ILE A 17 23.16 -20.27 5.22
C ILE A 17 23.20 -19.24 4.09
N LEU A 18 22.93 -19.63 2.84
CA LEU A 18 22.90 -18.70 1.73
C LEU A 18 21.80 -17.65 1.91
N ASN A 19 20.60 -18.08 2.30
CA ASN A 19 19.48 -17.18 2.53
C ASN A 19 19.74 -16.14 3.63
N ILE A 20 20.40 -16.50 4.71
CA ILE A 20 20.65 -15.62 5.85
C ILE A 20 21.88 -14.72 5.60
N HIS A 21 22.95 -15.28 5.05
CA HIS A 21 24.27 -14.67 5.09
C HIS A 21 24.77 -14.12 3.77
N THR A 22 24.06 -14.32 2.66
CA THR A 22 24.55 -13.86 1.35
C THR A 22 23.59 -12.91 0.64
N ASP A 23 24.15 -12.07 -0.17
CA ASP A 23 23.53 -11.26 -1.20
C ASP A 23 24.59 -10.89 -2.25
N ALA A 24 24.25 -10.05 -3.25
CA ALA A 24 25.18 -9.68 -4.31
C ALA A 24 26.48 -9.02 -3.81
N GLU A 25 26.42 -8.33 -2.66
CA GLU A 25 27.56 -7.65 -2.04
C GLU A 25 28.28 -8.52 -0.98
N HIS A 26 27.56 -9.49 -0.38
CA HIS A 26 28.05 -10.35 0.69
C HIS A 26 28.03 -11.81 0.24
N ARG A 27 29.14 -12.25 -0.32
CA ARG A 27 29.31 -13.59 -0.88
C ARG A 27 30.11 -14.48 0.04
N LEU A 28 29.89 -15.79 0.02
CA LEU A 28 30.59 -16.75 0.85
C LEU A 28 31.48 -17.67 0.01
N SER A 29 32.69 -17.88 0.48
CA SER A 29 33.54 -18.97 -0.01
C SER A 29 33.07 -20.34 0.50
N ALA A 30 33.45 -21.43 -0.17
CA ALA A 30 33.16 -22.78 0.29
C ALA A 30 33.70 -23.07 1.71
N LYS A 31 34.79 -22.41 2.13
CA LYS A 31 35.34 -22.52 3.47
C LYS A 31 34.40 -21.88 4.51
N GLU A 32 33.94 -20.65 4.24
CA GLU A 32 33.01 -19.96 5.14
C GLU A 32 31.68 -20.68 5.27
N ILE A 33 31.20 -21.35 4.21
CA ILE A 33 30.00 -22.20 4.28
C ILE A 33 30.26 -23.39 5.19
N ILE A 34 31.45 -24.07 5.09
CA ILE A 34 31.83 -25.17 5.95
C ILE A 34 31.93 -24.75 7.41
N ASP A 35 32.58 -23.59 7.67
CA ASP A 35 32.75 -23.08 9.03
C ASP A 35 31.38 -22.77 9.69
N ARG A 36 30.40 -22.30 8.89
CA ARG A 36 29.02 -22.06 9.35
C ARG A 36 28.22 -23.35 9.54
N LEU A 37 28.38 -24.33 8.65
CA LEU A 37 27.73 -25.63 8.82
C LEU A 37 28.15 -26.29 10.13
N ASP A 38 29.43 -26.20 10.50
CA ASP A 38 29.93 -26.71 11.78
C ASP A 38 29.42 -25.87 12.96
N SER A 39 29.61 -24.55 12.93
CA SER A 39 29.31 -23.67 14.07
C SER A 39 27.82 -23.49 14.34
N GLU A 40 26.98 -23.40 13.30
CA GLU A 40 25.55 -23.09 13.43
C GLU A 40 24.66 -24.35 13.46
N TYR A 41 25.12 -25.46 12.83
CA TYR A 41 24.34 -26.70 12.68
C TYR A 41 25.03 -27.94 13.23
N GLY A 42 26.29 -27.84 13.64
CA GLY A 42 27.08 -29.01 14.08
C GLY A 42 27.33 -30.02 12.98
N LEU A 43 27.40 -29.61 11.72
CA LEU A 43 27.56 -30.47 10.54
C LEU A 43 28.98 -30.36 9.99
N VAL A 44 29.77 -31.40 10.19
CA VAL A 44 31.13 -31.47 9.65
C VAL A 44 31.10 -32.07 8.23
N VAL A 45 31.47 -31.25 7.25
CA VAL A 45 31.43 -31.62 5.82
C VAL A 45 32.71 -31.22 5.11
N ASP A 46 33.04 -31.95 4.05
CA ASP A 46 34.16 -31.61 3.19
C ASP A 46 33.75 -30.64 2.06
N ARG A 47 34.74 -30.01 1.43
CA ARG A 47 34.55 -29.05 0.35
C ARG A 47 33.87 -29.62 -0.89
N LYS A 48 34.11 -30.94 -1.18
CA LYS A 48 33.48 -31.61 -2.32
C LYS A 48 31.98 -31.81 -2.07
N ALA A 49 31.60 -32.12 -0.83
CA ALA A 49 30.20 -32.26 -0.45
C ALA A 49 29.47 -30.93 -0.52
N VAL A 50 30.06 -29.81 -0.05
CA VAL A 50 29.47 -28.47 -0.17
C VAL A 50 29.25 -28.11 -1.64
N LYS A 51 30.30 -28.26 -2.50
CA LYS A 51 30.17 -27.98 -3.92
C LYS A 51 29.05 -28.79 -4.58
N ARG A 52 29.00 -30.11 -4.30
CA ARG A 52 27.96 -30.97 -4.87
C ARG A 52 26.56 -30.51 -4.47
N ASN A 53 26.32 -30.24 -3.18
CA ASN A 53 25.01 -29.78 -2.73
C ASN A 53 24.64 -28.42 -3.30
N LEU A 54 25.60 -27.50 -3.53
CA LEU A 54 25.36 -26.23 -4.20
C LEU A 54 24.95 -26.43 -5.66
N MET A 55 25.63 -27.34 -6.37
CA MET A 55 25.23 -27.67 -7.75
C MET A 55 23.88 -28.38 -7.79
N ASP A 56 23.57 -29.28 -6.87
CA ASP A 56 22.27 -29.94 -6.75
C ASP A 56 21.15 -28.90 -6.51
N LEU A 57 21.38 -27.81 -5.75
CA LEU A 57 20.44 -26.72 -5.56
C LEU A 57 20.23 -25.91 -6.85
N ILE A 58 21.30 -25.63 -7.60
CA ILE A 58 21.21 -24.97 -8.91
C ILE A 58 20.42 -25.81 -9.90
N ASP A 59 20.72 -27.11 -9.97
CA ASP A 59 20.03 -28.06 -10.86
C ASP A 59 18.54 -28.21 -10.49
N PHE A 60 18.21 -28.03 -9.21
CA PHE A 60 16.82 -28.00 -8.71
C PHE A 60 16.07 -26.72 -9.09
N GLY A 61 16.77 -25.63 -9.43
CA GLY A 61 16.18 -24.37 -9.86
C GLY A 61 16.38 -23.17 -8.93
N TYR A 62 17.25 -23.29 -7.90
CA TYR A 62 17.64 -22.11 -7.12
C TYR A 62 18.63 -21.25 -7.90
N GLU A 63 18.39 -19.94 -7.93
CA GLU A 63 19.27 -18.97 -8.57
C GLU A 63 20.49 -18.68 -7.67
N ILE A 64 21.44 -19.60 -7.66
CA ILE A 64 22.70 -19.47 -6.92
C ILE A 64 23.81 -19.11 -7.90
N GLU A 65 24.47 -18.00 -7.65
CA GLU A 65 25.60 -17.52 -8.42
C GLU A 65 26.93 -17.77 -7.71
N TYR A 66 27.99 -17.86 -8.49
CA TYR A 66 29.35 -18.10 -8.02
C TYR A 66 30.38 -17.56 -9.01
N GLU A 67 31.59 -17.32 -8.52
CA GLU A 67 32.75 -17.04 -9.37
C GLU A 67 33.57 -18.30 -9.63
N LYS A 68 34.00 -18.46 -10.87
CA LYS A 68 34.95 -19.51 -11.28
C LYS A 68 36.34 -18.89 -11.39
N LYS A 69 37.25 -19.24 -10.47
CA LYS A 69 38.65 -18.78 -10.48
C LYS A 69 39.54 -19.91 -10.93
N GLU A 70 40.38 -19.67 -11.91
CA GLU A 70 41.41 -20.60 -12.36
C GLU A 70 42.63 -20.44 -11.46
N ARG A 71 43.15 -21.58 -10.95
CA ARG A 71 44.36 -21.64 -10.16
C ARG A 71 45.27 -22.71 -10.72
N MET A 72 46.56 -22.39 -10.88
CA MET A 72 47.58 -23.41 -11.13
C MET A 72 47.69 -24.36 -9.95
N GLY A 73 47.45 -25.63 -10.19
CA GLY A 73 47.70 -26.70 -9.25
C GLY A 73 49.22 -26.89 -8.97
N ARG A 74 49.53 -27.64 -7.90
CA ARG A 74 50.92 -27.88 -7.52
C ARG A 74 51.73 -28.68 -8.56
N GLN A 75 51.07 -29.33 -9.52
CA GLN A 75 51.65 -30.07 -10.62
C GLN A 75 51.50 -29.40 -11.99
N GLY A 76 51.12 -28.10 -12.01
CA GLY A 76 50.97 -27.33 -13.25
C GLY A 76 49.63 -27.52 -14.00
N GLU A 77 48.68 -28.22 -13.37
CA GLU A 77 47.32 -28.39 -13.90
C GLU A 77 46.44 -27.17 -13.62
N ASP A 78 45.63 -26.78 -14.59
CA ASP A 78 44.60 -25.73 -14.39
C ASP A 78 43.44 -26.25 -13.56
N LEU A 79 43.36 -25.80 -12.30
CA LEU A 79 42.28 -26.14 -11.36
C LEU A 79 41.23 -25.01 -11.31
N SER A 80 40.02 -25.33 -11.70
CA SER A 80 38.88 -24.42 -11.53
C SER A 80 38.34 -24.48 -10.09
N VAL A 81 38.42 -23.36 -9.40
CA VAL A 81 37.87 -23.18 -8.05
C VAL A 81 36.59 -22.35 -8.11
N PHE A 82 35.52 -22.93 -7.61
CA PHE A 82 34.22 -22.24 -7.47
C PHE A 82 34.18 -21.56 -6.10
N THR A 83 33.93 -20.28 -6.07
CA THR A 83 33.93 -19.44 -4.85
C THR A 83 32.93 -18.30 -4.97
N ASP A 84 32.81 -17.51 -3.91
CA ASP A 84 31.99 -16.29 -3.88
C ASP A 84 30.51 -16.58 -4.22
N TRP A 85 29.98 -17.59 -3.51
CA TRP A 85 28.62 -18.06 -3.67
C TRP A 85 27.63 -17.11 -3.02
N TYR A 86 26.53 -16.82 -3.70
CA TYR A 86 25.36 -16.14 -3.14
C TYR A 86 24.08 -16.59 -3.84
N ILE A 87 22.95 -16.39 -3.18
CA ILE A 87 21.64 -16.71 -3.74
C ILE A 87 20.93 -15.43 -4.19
N ASN A 88 20.46 -15.41 -5.44
CA ASN A 88 19.53 -14.39 -5.92
C ASN A 88 18.15 -14.63 -5.30
N ARG A 89 17.50 -13.54 -4.94
CA ARG A 89 16.17 -13.58 -4.33
C ARG A 89 15.12 -13.06 -5.28
N THR A 90 13.86 -13.49 -5.03
CA THR A 90 12.70 -12.99 -5.78
C THR A 90 12.58 -11.46 -5.71
N PHE A 91 12.94 -10.87 -4.56
CA PHE A 91 12.99 -9.42 -4.37
C PHE A 91 14.42 -8.97 -4.10
N ASP A 92 14.86 -7.95 -4.81
CA ASP A 92 16.10 -7.24 -4.46
C ASP A 92 15.89 -6.32 -3.24
N ASN A 93 16.98 -5.77 -2.73
CA ASN A 93 16.94 -4.91 -1.54
C ASN A 93 16.18 -3.60 -1.78
N SER A 94 16.18 -3.06 -3.01
CA SER A 94 15.48 -1.84 -3.37
C SER A 94 13.98 -2.07 -3.46
N GLU A 95 13.57 -3.20 -4.03
CA GLU A 95 12.17 -3.62 -4.12
C GLU A 95 11.59 -3.88 -2.73
N LEU A 96 12.30 -4.63 -1.86
CA LEU A 96 11.89 -4.84 -0.46
C LEU A 96 11.80 -3.52 0.29
N ARG A 97 12.73 -2.60 0.06
CA ARG A 97 12.71 -1.26 0.65
C ARG A 97 11.44 -0.51 0.24
N LEU A 98 11.10 -0.51 -1.04
CA LEU A 98 9.90 0.15 -1.56
C LEU A 98 8.62 -0.43 -0.95
N LEU A 99 8.54 -1.76 -0.80
CA LEU A 99 7.41 -2.42 -0.14
C LEU A 99 7.29 -2.02 1.33
N ILE A 100 8.40 -1.95 2.07
CA ILE A 100 8.44 -1.51 3.47
C ILE A 100 8.02 -0.04 3.58
N ASP A 101 8.55 0.83 2.73
CA ASP A 101 8.19 2.25 2.72
C ASP A 101 6.70 2.43 2.43
N GLY A 102 6.13 1.65 1.49
CA GLY A 102 4.68 1.61 1.23
C GLY A 102 3.85 1.25 2.47
N LEU A 103 4.31 0.28 3.29
CA LEU A 103 3.67 -0.04 4.56
C LEU A 103 3.77 1.10 5.57
N LEU A 104 4.91 1.79 5.65
CA LEU A 104 5.13 2.92 6.55
C LEU A 104 4.27 4.14 6.18
N PHE A 105 4.00 4.37 4.90
CA PHE A 105 3.07 5.40 4.43
C PHE A 105 1.60 5.06 4.67
N SER A 106 1.28 3.82 4.98
CA SER A 106 -0.09 3.39 5.24
C SER A 106 -0.62 3.99 6.55
N LYS A 107 -1.68 4.79 6.45
CA LYS A 107 -2.34 5.45 7.60
C LYS A 107 -3.45 4.59 8.25
N HIS A 108 -3.66 3.37 7.79
CA HIS A 108 -4.79 2.53 8.18
C HIS A 108 -4.36 1.23 8.86
N ILE A 109 -3.13 0.77 8.64
CA ILE A 109 -2.61 -0.43 9.28
C ILE A 109 -2.21 -0.12 10.72
N PRO A 110 -2.65 -0.92 11.71
CA PRO A 110 -2.19 -0.77 13.08
C PRO A 110 -0.68 -0.91 13.19
N TYR A 111 -0.04 -0.08 14.02
CA TYR A 111 1.42 -0.07 14.19
C TYR A 111 2.01 -1.46 14.46
N SER A 112 1.36 -2.25 15.36
CA SER A 112 1.82 -3.60 15.69
C SER A 112 1.78 -4.55 14.47
N GLN A 113 0.72 -4.47 13.67
CA GLN A 113 0.58 -5.26 12.45
C GLN A 113 1.55 -4.79 11.36
N CYS A 114 1.75 -3.48 11.23
CA CYS A 114 2.74 -2.92 10.31
C CYS A 114 4.15 -3.40 10.68
N LYS A 115 4.53 -3.37 11.96
CA LYS A 115 5.81 -3.87 12.46
C LYS A 115 6.01 -5.37 12.19
N ASP A 116 4.96 -6.17 12.39
CA ASP A 116 5.01 -7.62 12.09
C ASP A 116 5.23 -7.88 10.60
N LEU A 117 4.49 -7.18 9.72
CA LEU A 117 4.65 -7.29 8.26
C LEU A 117 6.04 -6.86 7.81
N ILE A 118 6.57 -5.75 8.35
CA ILE A 118 7.93 -5.29 8.06
C ILE A 118 8.94 -6.37 8.47
N GLY A 119 8.77 -6.98 9.65
CA GLY A 119 9.63 -8.07 10.09
C GLY A 119 9.61 -9.27 9.13
N LYS A 120 8.45 -9.64 8.61
CA LYS A 120 8.31 -10.70 7.58
C LYS A 120 9.00 -10.33 6.27
N LEU A 121 8.85 -9.09 5.80
CA LEU A 121 9.52 -8.62 4.58
C LEU A 121 11.05 -8.60 4.75
N ILE A 122 11.55 -8.11 5.89
CA ILE A 122 12.99 -8.16 6.21
C ILE A 122 13.51 -9.61 6.16
N GLY A 123 12.72 -10.56 6.65
CA GLY A 123 13.06 -11.99 6.62
C GLY A 123 13.16 -12.60 5.22
N LEU A 124 12.71 -11.91 4.17
CA LEU A 124 12.89 -12.33 2.77
C LEU A 124 14.27 -11.94 2.21
N SER A 125 15.05 -11.15 2.93
CA SER A 125 16.40 -10.73 2.52
C SER A 125 17.49 -11.30 3.44
N SER A 126 18.75 -10.95 3.16
CA SER A 126 19.88 -11.31 4.01
C SER A 126 19.87 -10.53 5.32
N LYS A 127 20.62 -11.02 6.32
CA LYS A 127 20.83 -10.28 7.57
C LYS A 127 21.45 -8.89 7.38
N HIS A 128 22.11 -8.66 6.25
CA HIS A 128 22.76 -7.40 5.93
C HIS A 128 21.76 -6.30 5.55
N PHE A 129 20.58 -6.68 5.02
CA PHE A 129 19.51 -5.75 4.68
C PHE A 129 18.96 -4.98 5.88
N VAL A 130 18.94 -5.56 7.08
CA VAL A 130 18.39 -4.93 8.31
C VAL A 130 19.03 -3.56 8.59
N ALA A 131 20.29 -3.35 8.22
CA ALA A 131 20.98 -2.08 8.43
C ALA A 131 20.39 -0.91 7.61
N HIS A 132 19.82 -1.19 6.46
CA HIS A 132 19.31 -0.17 5.54
C HIS A 132 17.92 0.35 5.91
N VAL A 133 17.14 -0.37 6.72
CA VAL A 133 15.76 0.02 7.11
C VAL A 133 15.73 0.98 8.30
N LYS A 134 16.83 1.14 9.04
CA LYS A 134 16.90 1.97 10.26
C LYS A 134 16.67 3.47 10.07
N HIS A 135 16.68 3.95 8.83
CA HIS A 135 16.58 5.37 8.50
C HIS A 135 15.15 5.84 8.19
N VAL A 136 14.16 4.92 8.17
CA VAL A 136 12.77 5.26 7.88
C VAL A 136 11.94 5.09 9.15
N TYR A 137 11.26 6.15 9.55
CA TYR A 137 10.41 6.18 10.74
C TYR A 137 8.94 6.24 10.32
N SER A 138 8.11 5.42 10.97
CA SER A 138 6.67 5.41 10.77
C SER A 138 5.96 6.42 11.66
N LEU A 139 4.65 6.55 11.44
CA LEU A 139 3.76 7.29 12.32
C LEU A 139 3.86 6.79 13.77
N PRO A 140 3.57 7.67 14.77
CA PRO A 140 3.60 7.32 16.19
C PRO A 140 2.78 6.07 16.52
N GLU A 141 3.24 5.28 17.51
CA GLU A 141 2.54 4.07 18.01
C GLU A 141 1.06 4.33 18.38
N ASN A 142 0.74 5.57 18.74
CA ASN A 142 -0.61 6.01 19.10
C ASN A 142 -1.48 6.42 17.91
N ALA A 143 -1.07 6.14 16.66
CA ALA A 143 -1.90 6.43 15.50
C ALA A 143 -3.23 5.65 15.60
N PRO A 144 -4.36 6.31 15.28
CA PRO A 144 -5.67 5.65 15.31
C PRO A 144 -5.69 4.44 14.38
N SER A 145 -5.99 3.27 14.92
CA SER A 145 -5.96 2.02 14.15
C SER A 145 -7.20 1.17 14.42
N ASN A 146 -7.49 0.25 13.50
CA ASN A 146 -8.52 -0.78 13.65
C ASN A 146 -7.84 -2.16 13.67
N LYS A 147 -7.84 -2.82 14.83
CA LYS A 147 -7.20 -4.14 14.98
C LYS A 147 -7.84 -5.23 14.08
N ALA A 148 -9.10 -5.06 13.71
CA ALA A 148 -9.82 -5.96 12.80
C ALA A 148 -9.64 -5.61 11.32
N PHE A 149 -8.73 -4.68 10.98
CA PHE A 149 -8.59 -4.14 9.63
C PHE A 149 -8.42 -5.23 8.56
N PHE A 150 -7.49 -6.16 8.74
CA PHE A 150 -7.26 -7.23 7.76
C PHE A 150 -8.47 -8.14 7.61
N SER A 151 -9.08 -8.55 8.72
CA SER A 151 -10.30 -9.37 8.68
C SER A 151 -11.46 -8.66 7.97
N ILE A 152 -11.58 -7.34 8.15
CA ILE A 152 -12.59 -6.54 7.44
C ILE A 152 -12.28 -6.49 5.94
N VAL A 153 -11.02 -6.32 5.54
CA VAL A 153 -10.61 -6.34 4.12
C VAL A 153 -10.95 -7.68 3.49
N ASP A 154 -10.57 -8.79 4.14
CA ASP A 154 -10.84 -10.15 3.64
C ASP A 154 -12.35 -10.40 3.46
N MET A 155 -13.16 -10.02 4.47
CA MET A 155 -14.62 -10.17 4.39
C MET A 155 -15.25 -9.29 3.30
N LEU A 156 -14.75 -8.07 3.10
CA LEU A 156 -15.23 -7.20 2.02
C LEU A 156 -14.86 -7.75 0.65
N ASP A 157 -13.65 -8.29 0.50
CA ASP A 157 -13.22 -8.94 -0.74
C ASP A 157 -14.11 -10.14 -1.07
N GLU A 158 -14.37 -11.00 -0.09
CA GLU A 158 -15.31 -12.13 -0.22
C GLU A 158 -16.71 -11.67 -0.63
N ALA A 159 -17.26 -10.62 0.02
CA ALA A 159 -18.58 -10.10 -0.27
C ALA A 159 -18.68 -9.52 -1.70
N ILE A 160 -17.65 -8.81 -2.15
CA ILE A 160 -17.56 -8.25 -3.51
C ILE A 160 -17.50 -9.38 -4.54
N GLN A 161 -16.64 -10.39 -4.33
CA GLN A 161 -16.52 -11.53 -5.24
C GLN A 161 -17.82 -12.33 -5.35
N LYS A 162 -18.48 -12.59 -4.22
CA LYS A 162 -19.77 -13.32 -4.16
C LYS A 162 -20.96 -12.46 -4.53
N LYS A 163 -20.79 -11.16 -4.73
CA LYS A 163 -21.87 -10.17 -4.99
C LYS A 163 -22.93 -10.19 -3.90
N ASN A 164 -22.51 -10.29 -2.65
CA ASN A 164 -23.38 -10.25 -1.48
C ASN A 164 -23.36 -8.84 -0.85
N GLN A 165 -24.50 -8.45 -0.27
CA GLN A 165 -24.56 -7.26 0.57
C GLN A 165 -23.80 -7.48 1.88
N VAL A 166 -23.43 -6.39 2.52
CA VAL A 166 -22.83 -6.40 3.85
C VAL A 166 -23.60 -5.51 4.81
N THR A 167 -23.63 -5.88 6.08
CA THR A 167 -24.04 -4.98 7.16
C THR A 167 -22.83 -4.60 8.01
N PHE A 168 -22.80 -3.37 8.50
CA PHE A 168 -21.78 -2.91 9.44
C PHE A 168 -22.24 -1.69 10.25
N ASN A 169 -21.53 -1.43 11.35
CA ASN A 169 -21.57 -0.15 12.04
C ASN A 169 -20.41 0.73 11.59
N TYR A 170 -20.58 2.05 11.66
CA TYR A 170 -19.54 3.00 11.30
C TYR A 170 -19.10 3.79 12.51
N THR A 171 -17.79 4.02 12.66
CA THR A 171 -17.21 4.66 13.83
C THR A 171 -16.80 6.11 13.56
N GLU A 172 -16.85 6.94 14.61
CA GLU A 172 -16.36 8.32 14.63
C GLU A 172 -15.63 8.59 15.95
N TYR A 173 -14.89 9.70 15.97
CA TYR A 173 -14.19 10.14 17.19
C TYR A 173 -14.98 11.26 17.87
N GLY A 174 -15.19 11.11 19.19
CA GLY A 174 -15.67 12.20 20.02
C GLY A 174 -14.59 13.24 20.32
N ALA A 175 -14.97 14.35 20.94
CA ALA A 175 -14.05 15.39 21.39
C ALA A 175 -13.02 14.88 22.44
N ASP A 176 -13.35 13.80 23.14
CA ASP A 176 -12.48 13.06 24.07
C ASP A 176 -11.46 12.13 23.35
N LYS A 177 -11.39 12.21 22.02
CA LYS A 177 -10.54 11.36 21.14
C LYS A 177 -10.84 9.86 21.21
N LYS A 178 -11.95 9.46 21.82
CA LYS A 178 -12.39 8.05 21.86
C LYS A 178 -13.23 7.70 20.65
N LYS A 179 -12.98 6.50 20.11
CA LYS A 179 -13.71 5.94 18.99
C LYS A 179 -15.06 5.38 19.48
N ARG A 180 -16.15 5.76 18.84
CA ARG A 180 -17.51 5.35 19.17
C ARG A 180 -18.26 4.95 17.90
N LEU A 181 -19.27 4.09 18.03
CA LEU A 181 -20.20 3.82 16.94
C LEU A 181 -21.06 5.06 16.69
N ARG A 182 -21.30 5.36 15.43
CA ARG A 182 -22.29 6.39 15.06
C ARG A 182 -23.66 5.97 15.55
N SER A 183 -24.36 6.90 16.19
CA SER A 183 -25.70 6.69 16.73
C SER A 183 -26.73 7.52 16.00
N GLY A 184 -27.93 6.98 15.86
CA GLY A 184 -29.10 7.68 15.35
C GLY A 184 -29.70 8.66 16.38
N ALA A 185 -30.80 9.32 16.04
CA ALA A 185 -31.51 10.23 16.92
C ALA A 185 -32.00 9.57 18.22
N SER A 186 -32.21 8.27 18.21
CA SER A 186 -32.60 7.45 19.41
C SER A 186 -31.40 7.11 20.31
N GLY A 187 -30.16 7.45 19.95
CA GLY A 187 -28.94 7.04 20.66
C GLY A 187 -28.47 5.62 20.34
N ALA A 188 -29.24 4.82 19.60
CA ALA A 188 -28.83 3.48 19.18
C ALA A 188 -27.79 3.51 18.05
N PRO A 189 -26.81 2.58 18.02
CA PRO A 189 -25.89 2.45 16.91
C PRO A 189 -26.61 2.28 15.58
N ILE A 190 -26.14 3.01 14.54
CA ILE A 190 -26.67 2.88 13.18
C ILE A 190 -26.05 1.67 12.53
N GLU A 191 -26.87 0.77 12.00
CA GLU A 191 -26.46 -0.31 11.12
C GLU A 191 -26.63 0.13 9.65
N TYR A 192 -25.60 -0.10 8.86
CA TYR A 192 -25.55 0.22 7.43
C TYR A 192 -25.67 -1.06 6.62
N LEU A 193 -26.74 -1.20 5.81
CA LEU A 193 -26.86 -2.26 4.80
C LEU A 193 -26.31 -1.69 3.49
N VAL A 194 -25.21 -2.25 3.00
CA VAL A 194 -24.44 -1.69 1.87
C VAL A 194 -24.27 -2.74 0.77
N ASN A 195 -24.42 -2.30 -0.46
CA ASN A 195 -24.05 -3.00 -1.68
C ASN A 195 -22.57 -2.71 -1.96
N PRO A 196 -21.61 -3.61 -1.65
CA PRO A 196 -20.20 -3.37 -1.87
C PRO A 196 -19.86 -3.57 -3.35
N TYR A 197 -19.10 -2.62 -3.92
CA TYR A 197 -18.71 -2.69 -5.33
C TYR A 197 -17.22 -2.88 -5.52
N GLN A 198 -16.39 -2.05 -4.86
CA GLN A 198 -14.96 -2.02 -5.06
C GLN A 198 -14.25 -1.52 -3.81
N MET A 199 -13.04 -2.04 -3.56
CA MET A 199 -12.10 -1.44 -2.61
C MET A 199 -11.03 -0.65 -3.36
N VAL A 200 -10.69 0.53 -2.85
CA VAL A 200 -9.66 1.40 -3.42
C VAL A 200 -8.78 2.01 -2.34
N THR A 201 -7.59 2.42 -2.71
CA THR A 201 -6.69 3.19 -1.85
C THR A 201 -6.63 4.64 -2.32
N ALA A 202 -6.81 5.58 -1.40
CA ALA A 202 -6.67 7.00 -1.66
C ALA A 202 -6.10 7.71 -0.43
N ASN A 203 -5.15 8.62 -0.63
CA ASN A 203 -4.55 9.43 0.45
C ASN A 203 -4.00 8.58 1.63
N GLY A 204 -3.43 7.41 1.32
CA GLY A 204 -2.89 6.47 2.30
C GLY A 204 -3.95 5.73 3.13
N ARG A 205 -5.20 5.62 2.64
CA ARG A 205 -6.30 4.93 3.31
C ARG A 205 -7.05 4.02 2.35
N TYR A 206 -7.65 2.97 2.90
CA TYR A 206 -8.58 2.10 2.18
C TYR A 206 -10.01 2.61 2.29
N TYR A 207 -10.69 2.59 1.15
CA TYR A 207 -12.11 2.92 1.03
C TYR A 207 -12.87 1.77 0.38
N LEU A 208 -14.04 1.48 0.92
CA LEU A 208 -15.06 0.72 0.24
C LEU A 208 -15.93 1.70 -0.57
N ILE A 209 -15.98 1.49 -1.88
CA ILE A 209 -16.97 2.13 -2.75
C ILE A 209 -18.18 1.21 -2.79
N GLY A 210 -19.33 1.72 -2.43
CA GLY A 210 -20.57 0.96 -2.37
C GLY A 210 -21.78 1.86 -2.48
N ASN A 211 -22.95 1.28 -2.31
CA ASN A 211 -24.23 1.99 -2.25
C ASN A 211 -24.94 1.62 -0.95
N LEU A 212 -25.38 2.62 -0.19
CA LEU A 212 -26.25 2.36 0.96
C LEU A 212 -27.63 1.97 0.42
N ASP A 213 -28.10 0.76 0.75
CA ASP A 213 -29.22 0.10 0.06
C ASP A 213 -30.49 0.95 -0.05
N LYS A 214 -30.78 1.75 0.97
CA LYS A 214 -31.94 2.66 1.01
C LYS A 214 -31.84 3.88 0.10
N TYR A 215 -30.68 4.16 -0.52
CA TYR A 215 -30.44 5.29 -1.43
C TYR A 215 -30.02 4.81 -2.81
N ASP A 216 -29.93 5.70 -3.77
CA ASP A 216 -29.57 5.39 -5.15
C ASP A 216 -28.25 6.04 -5.60
N ASP A 217 -27.44 6.49 -4.68
CA ASP A 217 -26.14 7.11 -4.93
C ASP A 217 -24.96 6.25 -4.44
N ILE A 218 -23.79 6.50 -5.03
CA ILE A 218 -22.52 5.92 -4.59
C ILE A 218 -22.09 6.57 -3.28
N ALA A 219 -21.56 5.75 -2.38
CA ALA A 219 -20.98 6.19 -1.12
C ALA A 219 -19.57 5.62 -0.94
N HIS A 220 -18.71 6.37 -0.27
CA HIS A 220 -17.34 5.99 0.05
C HIS A 220 -17.19 5.83 1.56
N TYR A 221 -16.86 4.61 1.99
CA TYR A 221 -16.67 4.28 3.40
C TYR A 221 -15.20 3.99 3.69
N ARG A 222 -14.62 4.67 4.66
CA ARG A 222 -13.27 4.34 5.12
C ARG A 222 -13.30 2.99 5.83
N VAL A 223 -12.51 2.04 5.33
CA VAL A 223 -12.47 0.66 5.87
C VAL A 223 -11.99 0.63 7.33
N ASP A 224 -11.05 1.50 7.71
CA ASP A 224 -10.56 1.61 9.09
C ASP A 224 -11.61 2.11 10.11
N ARG A 225 -12.76 2.62 9.63
CA ARG A 225 -13.90 3.05 10.44
C ARG A 225 -15.06 2.05 10.47
N ILE A 226 -14.97 0.98 9.71
CA ILE A 226 -15.97 -0.10 9.73
C ILE A 226 -15.80 -0.94 11.00
N ALA A 227 -16.89 -1.30 11.63
CA ALA A 227 -16.96 -2.19 12.80
C ALA A 227 -18.15 -3.14 12.67
N ASN A 228 -18.07 -4.32 13.29
CA ASN A 228 -19.12 -5.31 13.29
C ASN A 228 -19.60 -5.68 11.89
N LEU A 229 -18.65 -5.88 10.96
CA LEU A 229 -18.95 -6.26 9.58
C LEU A 229 -19.50 -7.68 9.53
N SER A 230 -20.59 -7.87 8.77
CA SER A 230 -21.19 -9.17 8.47
C SER A 230 -21.60 -9.25 7.01
N ILE A 231 -21.38 -10.40 6.38
CA ILE A 231 -21.86 -10.68 5.03
C ILE A 231 -23.32 -11.16 5.12
N VAL A 232 -24.20 -10.55 4.32
CA VAL A 232 -25.60 -10.98 4.24
C VAL A 232 -25.69 -12.13 3.24
N GLU A 233 -25.70 -13.35 3.74
CA GLU A 233 -25.76 -14.54 2.89
C GLU A 233 -27.02 -14.55 2.01
N LYS A 234 -26.89 -15.08 0.79
CA LYS A 234 -27.97 -15.19 -0.22
C LYS A 234 -28.61 -13.85 -0.63
N SER A 235 -28.03 -12.71 -0.22
CA SER A 235 -28.43 -11.40 -0.74
C SER A 235 -27.94 -11.20 -2.16
N LYS A 236 -28.43 -10.15 -2.83
CA LYS A 236 -27.94 -9.72 -4.14
C LYS A 236 -27.61 -8.24 -4.11
N VAL A 237 -26.41 -7.91 -4.51
CA VAL A 237 -25.97 -6.52 -4.67
C VAL A 237 -26.80 -5.82 -5.75
N LYS A 238 -27.23 -4.59 -5.47
CA LYS A 238 -27.88 -3.71 -6.44
C LYS A 238 -26.94 -3.49 -7.63
N ALA A 239 -27.43 -3.68 -8.84
CA ALA A 239 -26.58 -3.52 -10.04
C ALA A 239 -26.08 -2.09 -10.21
N TYR A 240 -24.89 -1.92 -10.78
CA TYR A 240 -24.27 -0.60 -11.01
C TYR A 240 -25.18 0.36 -11.78
N GLU A 241 -25.91 -0.16 -12.75
CA GLU A 241 -26.80 0.61 -13.63
C GLU A 241 -28.03 1.19 -12.90
N LYS A 242 -28.31 0.67 -11.70
CA LYS A 242 -29.41 1.13 -10.83
C LYS A 242 -28.98 2.18 -9.79
N VAL A 243 -27.70 2.57 -9.84
CA VAL A 243 -27.11 3.49 -8.86
C VAL A 243 -26.53 4.69 -9.62
N THR A 244 -26.85 5.89 -9.16
CA THR A 244 -26.30 7.13 -9.73
C THR A 244 -24.80 7.14 -9.63
N GLY A 245 -24.10 7.38 -10.75
CA GLY A 245 -22.64 7.27 -10.83
C GLY A 245 -22.09 5.85 -10.97
N GLY A 246 -22.93 4.81 -10.80
CA GLY A 246 -22.48 3.42 -10.84
C GLY A 246 -21.97 2.97 -12.20
N ALA A 247 -22.63 3.39 -13.29
CA ALA A 247 -22.16 3.06 -14.64
C ALA A 247 -20.77 3.64 -14.95
N SER A 248 -20.51 4.89 -14.52
CA SER A 248 -19.21 5.54 -14.66
C SER A 248 -18.14 4.83 -13.84
N LEU A 249 -18.44 4.48 -12.59
CA LEU A 249 -17.55 3.71 -11.71
C LEU A 249 -17.14 2.37 -12.35
N LYS A 250 -18.09 1.65 -12.95
CA LYS A 250 -17.83 0.36 -13.60
C LYS A 250 -16.96 0.48 -14.85
N GLN A 251 -17.12 1.58 -15.61
CA GLN A 251 -16.39 1.79 -16.86
C GLN A 251 -14.95 2.28 -16.63
N ASP A 252 -14.75 3.19 -15.68
CA ASP A 252 -13.48 3.88 -15.51
C ASP A 252 -13.23 4.25 -14.04
N LEU A 253 -12.73 3.29 -13.28
CA LEU A 253 -12.36 3.49 -11.88
C LEU A 253 -11.27 4.57 -11.70
N PRO A 254 -10.19 4.63 -12.49
CA PRO A 254 -9.20 5.69 -12.39
C PRO A 254 -9.82 7.09 -12.54
N LYS A 255 -10.71 7.28 -13.49
CA LYS A 255 -11.42 8.55 -13.67
C LYS A 255 -12.31 8.88 -12.48
N HIS A 256 -13.06 7.89 -11.98
CA HIS A 256 -13.86 8.08 -10.76
C HIS A 256 -12.98 8.55 -9.60
N MET A 257 -11.80 7.97 -9.43
CA MET A 257 -10.86 8.36 -8.37
C MET A 257 -10.34 9.79 -8.55
N ALA A 258 -10.00 10.20 -9.77
CA ALA A 258 -9.55 11.55 -10.09
C ALA A 258 -10.63 12.61 -9.82
N GLU A 259 -11.91 12.29 -10.06
CA GLU A 259 -13.05 13.17 -9.76
C GLU A 259 -13.33 13.29 -8.24
N HIS A 260 -12.87 12.33 -7.41
CA HIS A 260 -13.19 12.24 -5.98
C HIS A 260 -11.94 12.35 -5.07
N ILE A 261 -11.15 13.40 -5.25
CA ILE A 261 -9.84 13.61 -4.60
C ILE A 261 -9.84 13.48 -3.07
N TYR A 262 -10.96 13.72 -2.38
CA TYR A 262 -11.15 13.50 -0.94
C TYR A 262 -12.14 12.38 -0.62
N MET A 263 -12.53 11.58 -1.63
CA MET A 263 -13.49 10.48 -1.48
C MET A 263 -14.86 10.93 -0.90
N TYR A 264 -15.33 12.13 -1.28
CA TYR A 264 -16.71 12.53 -1.05
C TYR A 264 -17.64 11.92 -2.10
N SER A 265 -18.89 11.69 -1.74
CA SER A 265 -19.80 10.81 -2.50
C SER A 265 -20.61 11.51 -3.59
N GLU A 266 -20.68 12.86 -3.60
CA GLU A 266 -21.45 13.61 -4.60
C GLU A 266 -20.78 13.52 -5.98
N GLU A 267 -21.58 13.63 -7.06
CA GLU A 267 -21.06 13.62 -8.44
C GLU A 267 -20.11 14.79 -8.72
N GLY A 268 -19.16 14.56 -9.62
CA GLY A 268 -18.23 15.58 -10.08
C GLY A 268 -18.91 16.61 -10.99
N VAL A 269 -18.66 17.88 -10.73
CA VAL A 269 -19.09 19.02 -11.55
C VAL A 269 -17.90 19.63 -12.28
N ARG A 270 -18.17 20.30 -13.41
CA ARG A 270 -17.12 21.02 -14.14
C ARG A 270 -16.81 22.32 -13.40
N VAL A 271 -15.57 22.47 -12.96
CA VAL A 271 -15.06 23.65 -12.28
C VAL A 271 -14.02 24.33 -13.15
N THR A 272 -14.13 25.66 -13.27
CA THR A 272 -13.10 26.50 -13.89
C THR A 272 -12.48 27.38 -12.82
N PHE A 273 -11.15 27.37 -12.73
CA PHE A 273 -10.44 28.21 -11.80
C PHE A 273 -9.17 28.81 -12.43
N LYS A 274 -8.79 29.97 -11.94
CA LYS A 274 -7.51 30.63 -12.23
C LYS A 274 -6.50 30.22 -11.17
N ALA A 275 -5.28 29.90 -11.55
CA ALA A 275 -4.21 29.51 -10.64
C ALA A 275 -2.89 30.18 -11.01
N ILE A 276 -2.01 30.37 -10.03
CA ILE A 276 -0.63 30.78 -10.28
C ILE A 276 0.10 29.59 -10.93
N ARG A 277 0.87 29.84 -12.00
CA ARG A 277 1.59 28.81 -12.78
C ARG A 277 2.52 27.95 -11.91
N SER A 278 3.10 28.51 -10.85
CA SER A 278 4.03 27.80 -9.98
C SER A 278 3.44 26.60 -9.23
N ILE A 279 2.09 26.53 -9.09
CA ILE A 279 1.42 25.38 -8.43
C ILE A 279 0.95 24.30 -9.42
N MET A 280 1.43 24.31 -10.68
CA MET A 280 1.01 23.30 -11.65
C MET A 280 1.32 21.88 -11.21
N SER A 281 2.44 21.65 -10.53
CA SER A 281 2.76 20.32 -9.96
C SER A 281 1.72 19.88 -8.94
N ASP A 282 1.31 20.76 -8.03
CA ASP A 282 0.25 20.46 -7.06
C ASP A 282 -1.08 20.16 -7.75
N ILE A 283 -1.42 20.89 -8.83
CA ILE A 283 -2.64 20.66 -9.61
C ILE A 283 -2.59 19.25 -10.23
N VAL A 284 -1.46 18.86 -10.83
CA VAL A 284 -1.27 17.52 -11.39
C VAL A 284 -1.32 16.44 -10.31
N ASP A 285 -0.71 16.67 -9.16
CA ASP A 285 -0.69 15.72 -8.04
C ASP A 285 -2.11 15.45 -7.49
N TRP A 286 -2.98 16.47 -7.47
CA TRP A 286 -4.35 16.34 -6.96
C TRP A 286 -5.35 15.83 -7.99
N PHE A 287 -5.28 16.30 -9.24
CA PHE A 287 -6.30 16.04 -10.28
C PHE A 287 -5.83 15.09 -11.38
N GLY A 288 -4.58 14.60 -11.33
CA GLY A 288 -3.98 13.80 -12.41
C GLY A 288 -3.72 14.67 -13.65
N LEU A 289 -3.84 14.07 -14.83
CA LEU A 289 -3.62 14.76 -16.12
C LEU A 289 -4.92 15.02 -16.92
N ASP A 290 -6.08 14.58 -16.42
CA ASP A 290 -7.36 14.70 -17.14
C ASP A 290 -8.05 16.05 -16.85
N PHE A 291 -7.37 17.14 -17.21
CA PHE A 291 -7.93 18.50 -17.16
C PHE A 291 -7.41 19.33 -18.34
N THR A 292 -8.08 20.45 -18.62
CA THR A 292 -7.62 21.39 -19.66
C THR A 292 -6.99 22.61 -19.04
N VAL A 293 -5.89 23.08 -19.63
CA VAL A 293 -5.19 24.29 -19.22
C VAL A 293 -5.15 25.28 -20.37
N LYS A 294 -5.41 26.56 -20.06
CA LYS A 294 -5.22 27.69 -20.94
C LYS A 294 -4.28 28.68 -20.27
N GLU A 295 -3.21 29.05 -20.94
CA GLU A 295 -2.34 30.14 -20.48
C GLU A 295 -3.06 31.45 -20.59
N LEU A 296 -3.06 32.27 -19.53
CA LEU A 296 -3.61 33.59 -19.51
C LEU A 296 -2.50 34.65 -19.71
N ASP A 297 -1.41 34.50 -18.97
CA ASP A 297 -0.23 35.33 -19.03
C ASP A 297 1.00 34.55 -18.44
N ASP A 298 2.11 35.23 -18.20
CA ASP A 298 3.34 34.62 -17.67
C ASP A 298 3.18 34.10 -16.23
N VAL A 299 2.19 34.59 -15.49
CA VAL A 299 1.97 34.28 -14.06
C VAL A 299 0.81 33.30 -13.87
N TYR A 300 -0.26 33.42 -14.69
CA TYR A 300 -1.51 32.74 -14.44
C TYR A 300 -1.91 31.78 -15.55
N VAL A 301 -2.60 30.72 -15.13
CA VAL A 301 -3.28 29.76 -16.00
C VAL A 301 -4.76 29.65 -15.62
N GLU A 302 -5.61 29.33 -16.58
CA GLU A 302 -6.98 28.91 -16.36
C GLU A 302 -7.06 27.40 -16.52
N VAL A 303 -7.62 26.72 -15.53
CA VAL A 303 -7.77 25.27 -15.47
C VAL A 303 -9.25 24.91 -15.46
N VAL A 304 -9.62 23.89 -16.25
CA VAL A 304 -10.97 23.32 -16.24
C VAL A 304 -10.87 21.85 -15.89
N VAL A 305 -11.48 21.45 -14.78
CA VAL A 305 -11.45 20.09 -14.25
C VAL A 305 -12.88 19.62 -13.90
N LYS A 306 -13.13 18.33 -13.98
CA LYS A 306 -14.31 17.70 -13.42
C LYS A 306 -13.98 17.13 -12.06
N VAL A 307 -14.63 17.62 -11.01
CA VAL A 307 -14.31 17.25 -9.62
C VAL A 307 -15.53 17.40 -8.72
N ASN A 308 -15.60 16.62 -7.65
CA ASN A 308 -16.59 16.77 -6.61
C ASN A 308 -16.58 18.21 -6.04
N GLU A 309 -17.74 18.89 -6.03
CA GLU A 309 -17.83 20.31 -5.63
C GLU A 309 -17.35 20.53 -4.18
N ARG A 310 -17.68 19.64 -3.26
CA ARG A 310 -17.24 19.72 -1.86
C ARG A 310 -15.73 19.53 -1.73
N ALA A 311 -15.17 18.64 -2.52
CA ALA A 311 -13.73 18.43 -2.58
C ALA A 311 -13.03 19.68 -3.11
N MET A 312 -13.52 20.24 -4.20
CA MET A 312 -12.98 21.47 -4.79
C MET A 312 -13.09 22.67 -3.83
N PHE A 313 -14.19 22.78 -3.08
CA PHE A 313 -14.34 23.82 -2.06
C PHE A 313 -13.22 23.75 -1.01
N ASN A 314 -12.95 22.58 -0.47
CA ASN A 314 -11.90 22.41 0.55
C ASN A 314 -10.49 22.61 -0.05
N TRP A 315 -10.26 22.11 -1.26
CA TRP A 315 -9.01 22.29 -1.97
C TRP A 315 -8.73 23.76 -2.30
N ALA A 316 -9.74 24.47 -2.81
CA ALA A 316 -9.61 25.89 -3.10
C ALA A 316 -9.36 26.75 -1.85
N LEU A 317 -9.89 26.38 -0.68
CA LEU A 317 -9.55 27.04 0.58
C LEU A 317 -8.11 26.77 1.02
N GLN A 318 -7.60 25.56 0.81
CA GLN A 318 -6.21 25.20 1.10
C GLN A 318 -5.23 26.01 0.25
N TYR A 319 -5.55 26.22 -1.03
CA TYR A 319 -4.73 26.97 -1.99
C TYR A 319 -5.26 28.39 -2.23
N GLY A 320 -6.05 28.96 -1.32
CA GLY A 320 -6.75 30.22 -1.50
C GLY A 320 -5.89 31.43 -1.84
N HIS A 321 -4.60 31.39 -1.53
CA HIS A 321 -3.65 32.45 -1.92
C HIS A 321 -3.13 32.30 -3.35
N CYS A 322 -3.33 31.15 -4.00
CA CYS A 322 -2.85 30.84 -5.36
C CYS A 322 -3.98 30.59 -6.35
N VAL A 323 -5.22 30.37 -5.87
CA VAL A 323 -6.33 29.87 -6.68
C VAL A 323 -7.56 30.75 -6.53
N GLU A 324 -8.20 31.05 -7.65
CA GLU A 324 -9.50 31.73 -7.72
C GLU A 324 -10.48 30.88 -8.53
N VAL A 325 -11.54 30.38 -7.89
CA VAL A 325 -12.62 29.69 -8.61
C VAL A 325 -13.44 30.66 -9.39
N LEU A 326 -13.58 30.42 -10.69
CA LEU A 326 -14.36 31.28 -11.62
C LEU A 326 -15.77 30.72 -11.85
N LYS A 327 -15.88 29.37 -12.00
CA LYS A 327 -17.16 28.66 -12.22
C LYS A 327 -17.17 27.35 -11.48
N PRO A 328 -18.33 26.84 -11.02
CA PRO A 328 -19.65 27.47 -11.07
C PRO A 328 -19.77 28.65 -10.10
N LYS A 329 -20.73 29.55 -10.37
CA LYS A 329 -20.97 30.74 -9.55
C LYS A 329 -21.35 30.37 -8.10
N SER A 330 -22.12 29.29 -7.91
CA SER A 330 -22.49 28.78 -6.58
C SER A 330 -21.27 28.48 -5.70
N LEU A 331 -20.27 27.80 -6.26
CA LEU A 331 -19.02 27.48 -5.56
C LEU A 331 -18.18 28.74 -5.28
N ARG A 332 -18.09 29.65 -6.28
CA ARG A 332 -17.40 30.95 -6.12
C ARG A 332 -18.01 31.78 -5.00
N ASP A 333 -19.33 31.97 -5.00
CA ASP A 333 -20.06 32.78 -4.00
C ASP A 333 -19.91 32.16 -2.59
N ARG A 334 -19.93 30.82 -2.49
CA ARG A 334 -19.71 30.10 -1.24
C ARG A 334 -18.28 30.29 -0.71
N LEU A 335 -17.26 30.26 -1.57
CA LEU A 335 -15.87 30.54 -1.20
C LEU A 335 -15.69 31.97 -0.75
N ALA A 336 -16.25 32.94 -1.49
CA ALA A 336 -16.20 34.38 -1.14
C ALA A 336 -16.81 34.65 0.26
N LYS A 337 -18.00 34.08 0.53
CA LYS A 337 -18.61 34.17 1.86
C LYS A 337 -17.74 33.56 2.94
N THR A 338 -17.20 32.36 2.69
CA THR A 338 -16.34 31.67 3.68
C THR A 338 -15.05 32.47 3.96
N ALA A 339 -14.44 33.08 2.93
CA ALA A 339 -13.27 33.94 3.08
C ALA A 339 -13.57 35.20 3.93
N ALA A 340 -14.74 35.80 3.73
CA ALA A 340 -15.19 36.93 4.55
C ALA A 340 -15.42 36.50 6.02
N ASP A 341 -16.10 35.38 6.24
CA ASP A 341 -16.33 34.81 7.58
C ASP A 341 -14.99 34.42 8.26
N MET A 342 -14.00 33.96 7.51
CA MET A 342 -12.67 33.71 8.02
C MET A 342 -11.95 35.01 8.42
N ALA A 343 -11.98 36.02 7.59
CA ALA A 343 -11.36 37.32 7.90
C ALA A 343 -11.95 37.94 9.17
N GLU A 344 -13.26 37.81 9.43
CA GLU A 344 -13.88 38.26 10.67
C GLU A 344 -13.37 37.53 11.91
N LYS A 345 -13.02 36.23 11.82
CA LYS A 345 -12.50 35.44 12.97
C LYS A 345 -11.09 35.86 13.40
N TYR A 346 -10.35 36.56 12.56
CA TYR A 346 -8.98 36.99 12.80
C TYR A 346 -8.83 38.49 13.04
N LYS A 347 -9.95 39.21 13.14
CA LYS A 347 -9.99 40.58 13.63
C LYS A 347 -10.07 40.64 15.15
#